data_111c10ac56d40a76f5eaa9e213bc4846
#
_entry.id   111c10ac56d40a76f5eaa9e213bc4846
#
_cell.length_a   1.000
_cell.length_b   1.000
_cell.length_c   1.000
_cell.angle_alpha   90.00
_cell.angle_beta   90.00
_cell.angle_gamma   90.00
#
_symmetry.space_group_name_H-M   'P 1'
#
loop_
_entity.id
_entity.type
_entity.pdbx_description
1 polymer ?
#
loop_
_entity_poly.entity_id
_entity_poly.type
_entity_poly.pdbx_seq_one_letter_code
_entity_poly.pdbx_strand_id
1 'polypeptide(L)'
;MSFRSGFVIVLVLAFLLLPLACREPSGTTTVTRVIDGDTVIIEGGYHVRYIGIDAPESGEFYYLEAKQTNEGLVAGKSVRLGRDISDKDSYGRLLRYVYVGDDFVNAEMVRQGCAWAIAYPPDVKYQVYLEAMEEEARQSKRGVWR
;
A
#
# COMPACT_ATOMS: atom_id res chain seq x y z
N MET A 1 22.19 73.37 -16.42
CA MET A 1 22.64 72.33 -15.44
C MET A 1 21.58 71.25 -15.38
N SER A 2 21.86 70.11 -15.99
CA SER A 2 20.91 68.98 -16.12
C SER A 2 21.22 67.91 -15.10
N PHE A 3 20.35 67.67 -14.11
CA PHE A 3 20.46 66.57 -13.17
C PHE A 3 19.76 65.37 -13.77
N ARG A 4 20.54 64.38 -14.20
CA ARG A 4 20.03 63.07 -14.59
C ARG A 4 19.92 62.20 -13.34
N SER A 5 18.66 62.00 -12.91
CA SER A 5 18.32 61.07 -11.80
C SER A 5 18.36 59.64 -12.36
N GLY A 6 19.38 58.87 -11.93
CA GLY A 6 19.50 57.45 -12.23
C GLY A 6 18.57 56.63 -11.33
N PHE A 7 17.55 55.99 -11.92
CA PHE A 7 16.72 55.02 -11.27
C PHE A 7 17.47 53.69 -11.18
N VAL A 8 17.89 53.32 -9.98
CA VAL A 8 18.42 51.99 -9.70
C VAL A 8 17.24 51.04 -9.45
N ILE A 9 16.95 50.19 -10.43
CA ILE A 9 15.97 49.14 -10.24
C ILE A 9 16.65 47.97 -9.49
N VAL A 10 16.35 47.82 -8.19
CA VAL A 10 16.74 46.65 -7.38
C VAL A 10 15.75 45.54 -7.72
N LEU A 11 16.20 44.60 -8.52
CA LEU A 11 15.45 43.37 -8.85
C LEU A 11 15.59 42.41 -7.65
N VAL A 12 14.60 42.42 -6.76
CA VAL A 12 14.50 41.45 -5.65
C VAL A 12 14.01 40.14 -6.25
N LEU A 13 14.92 39.21 -6.51
CA LEU A 13 14.59 37.83 -6.86
C LEU A 13 14.03 37.13 -5.63
N ALA A 14 12.70 37.15 -5.48
CA ALA A 14 12.01 36.33 -4.49
C ALA A 14 12.12 34.86 -4.93
N PHE A 15 13.07 34.14 -4.34
CA PHE A 15 13.15 32.69 -4.46
C PHE A 15 11.95 32.09 -3.74
N LEU A 16 10.88 31.78 -4.47
CA LEU A 16 9.72 31.06 -3.96
C LEU A 16 10.20 29.63 -3.65
N LEU A 17 10.57 29.35 -2.41
CA LEU A 17 10.72 28.01 -1.87
C LEU A 17 9.32 27.38 -1.83
N LEU A 18 8.89 26.80 -2.94
CA LEU A 18 7.76 25.89 -2.96
C LEU A 18 8.11 24.72 -2.04
N PRO A 19 7.31 24.42 -1.01
CA PRO A 19 7.51 23.22 -0.22
C PRO A 19 7.39 22.04 -1.21
N LEU A 20 8.42 21.22 -1.24
CA LEU A 20 8.38 19.92 -1.92
C LEU A 20 7.36 19.08 -1.15
N ALA A 21 6.08 19.26 -1.45
CA ALA A 21 5.03 18.44 -0.90
C ALA A 21 5.36 16.99 -1.26
N CYS A 22 5.70 16.17 -0.27
CA CYS A 22 5.77 14.73 -0.42
C CYS A 22 4.39 14.26 -0.91
N ARG A 23 4.24 14.18 -2.22
CA ARG A 23 3.00 13.67 -2.83
C ARG A 23 2.96 12.19 -2.53
N GLU A 24 1.98 11.77 -1.76
CA GLU A 24 1.74 10.35 -1.51
C GLU A 24 1.58 9.61 -2.85
N PRO A 25 2.19 8.43 -3.00
CA PRO A 25 2.14 7.69 -4.24
C PRO A 25 0.69 7.32 -4.57
N SER A 26 0.17 7.91 -5.63
CA SER A 26 -1.09 7.53 -6.26
C SER A 26 -0.77 6.92 -7.62
N GLY A 27 -1.32 5.75 -7.91
CA GLY A 27 -1.04 5.06 -9.16
C GLY A 27 -0.07 3.88 -8.98
N THR A 28 0.98 3.85 -9.80
CA THR A 28 1.96 2.75 -9.81
C THR A 28 3.22 3.14 -9.04
N THR A 29 3.71 2.23 -8.18
CA THR A 29 4.92 2.40 -7.37
C THR A 29 5.64 1.06 -7.22
N THR A 30 6.89 1.05 -6.76
CA THR A 30 7.66 -0.18 -6.57
C THR A 30 7.62 -0.62 -5.09
N VAL A 31 7.43 -1.91 -4.84
CA VAL A 31 7.59 -2.50 -3.51
C VAL A 31 9.08 -2.66 -3.23
N THR A 32 9.58 -1.97 -2.21
CA THR A 32 10.99 -1.99 -1.81
C THR A 32 11.28 -3.02 -0.72
N ARG A 33 10.28 -3.37 0.10
CA ARG A 33 10.40 -4.38 1.15
C ARG A 33 9.05 -4.97 1.52
N VAL A 34 9.00 -6.27 1.78
CA VAL A 34 7.86 -6.97 2.38
C VAL A 34 8.09 -7.12 3.88
N ILE A 35 7.14 -6.70 4.70
CA ILE A 35 7.20 -6.81 6.17
C ILE A 35 6.67 -8.17 6.60
N ASP A 36 5.44 -8.49 6.15
CA ASP A 36 4.69 -9.71 6.46
C ASP A 36 3.69 -10.05 5.34
N GLY A 37 2.69 -10.87 5.63
CA GLY A 37 1.70 -11.31 4.65
C GLY A 37 0.71 -10.24 4.18
N ASP A 38 0.62 -9.09 4.86
CA ASP A 38 -0.36 -8.04 4.53
C ASP A 38 0.19 -6.61 4.61
N THR A 39 1.51 -6.46 4.79
CA THR A 39 2.16 -5.16 4.93
C THR A 39 3.45 -5.10 4.12
N VAL A 40 3.60 -4.04 3.34
CA VAL A 40 4.80 -3.78 2.52
C VAL A 40 5.29 -2.36 2.71
N ILE A 41 6.54 -2.11 2.30
CA ILE A 41 7.10 -0.77 2.11
C ILE A 41 7.27 -0.53 0.63
N ILE A 42 6.84 0.64 0.18
CA ILE A 42 6.95 1.10 -1.21
C ILE A 42 7.98 2.23 -1.33
N GLU A 43 8.29 2.64 -2.55
CA GLU A 43 9.14 3.82 -2.81
C GLU A 43 8.74 5.01 -1.95
N GLY A 44 9.72 5.76 -1.46
CA GLY A 44 9.51 6.86 -0.52
C GLY A 44 9.38 6.42 0.95
N GLY A 45 9.46 5.12 1.25
CA GLY A 45 9.44 4.57 2.61
C GLY A 45 8.03 4.48 3.23
N TYR A 46 6.98 4.60 2.42
CA TYR A 46 5.60 4.49 2.91
C TYR A 46 5.25 3.04 3.22
N HIS A 47 4.68 2.82 4.41
CA HIS A 47 4.10 1.54 4.79
C HIS A 47 2.70 1.42 4.20
N VAL A 48 2.42 0.30 3.54
CA VAL A 48 1.11 -0.03 2.96
C VAL A 48 0.55 -1.24 3.67
N ARG A 49 -0.61 -1.10 4.30
CA ARG A 49 -1.42 -2.18 4.89
C ARG A 49 -2.51 -2.56 3.89
N TYR A 50 -2.61 -3.83 3.60
CA TYR A 50 -3.60 -4.36 2.68
C TYR A 50 -5.00 -4.31 3.29
N ILE A 51 -5.95 -3.69 2.57
CA ILE A 51 -7.34 -3.59 3.02
C ILE A 51 -8.04 -4.94 2.94
N GLY A 52 -8.87 -5.24 3.94
CA GLY A 52 -9.82 -6.34 3.92
C GLY A 52 -9.22 -7.71 4.23
N ILE A 53 -7.93 -7.79 4.57
CA ILE A 53 -7.27 -9.03 4.94
C ILE A 53 -6.45 -8.87 6.22
N ASP A 54 -6.17 -9.99 6.87
CA ASP A 54 -5.27 -10.08 8.02
C ASP A 54 -4.41 -11.34 7.88
N ALA A 55 -3.09 -11.18 7.92
CA ALA A 55 -2.15 -12.28 7.81
C ALA A 55 -1.62 -12.68 9.19
N PRO A 56 -1.11 -13.92 9.35
CA PRO A 56 -0.48 -14.33 10.60
C PRO A 56 0.64 -13.39 11.02
N GLU A 57 0.66 -13.04 12.31
CA GLU A 57 1.69 -12.21 12.92
C GLU A 57 2.95 -13.02 13.24
N SER A 58 4.07 -12.30 13.50
CA SER A 58 5.34 -12.93 13.84
C SER A 58 5.21 -13.88 15.06
N GLY A 59 5.61 -15.13 14.88
CA GLY A 59 5.49 -16.19 15.87
C GLY A 59 4.21 -17.01 15.78
N GLU A 60 3.26 -16.62 14.94
CA GLU A 60 2.06 -17.40 14.68
C GLU A 60 2.30 -18.49 13.62
N PHE A 61 1.41 -19.49 13.64
CA PHE A 61 1.39 -20.52 12.60
C PHE A 61 1.20 -19.91 11.22
N TYR A 62 1.98 -20.38 10.26
CA TYR A 62 1.95 -19.95 8.86
C TYR A 62 2.48 -18.53 8.58
N TYR A 63 3.09 -17.84 9.54
CA TYR A 63 3.66 -16.50 9.36
C TYR A 63 4.72 -16.44 8.25
N LEU A 64 5.71 -17.35 8.32
CA LEU A 64 6.82 -17.34 7.35
C LEU A 64 6.35 -17.63 5.94
N GLU A 65 5.45 -18.59 5.78
CA GLU A 65 4.89 -18.98 4.49
C GLU A 65 4.04 -17.86 3.91
N ALA A 66 3.22 -17.19 4.73
CA ALA A 66 2.44 -16.02 4.32
C ALA A 66 3.34 -14.88 3.84
N LYS A 67 4.39 -14.57 4.59
CA LYS A 67 5.38 -13.56 4.22
C LYS A 67 6.10 -13.93 2.91
N GLN A 68 6.58 -15.16 2.75
CA GLN A 68 7.24 -15.64 1.54
C GLN A 68 6.31 -15.61 0.33
N THR A 69 5.03 -15.96 0.52
CA THR A 69 4.04 -15.85 -0.54
C THR A 69 3.87 -14.41 -1.00
N ASN A 70 3.73 -13.47 -0.06
CA ASN A 70 3.64 -12.05 -0.38
C ASN A 70 4.91 -11.54 -1.09
N GLU A 71 6.10 -11.95 -0.62
CA GLU A 71 7.38 -11.66 -1.29
C GLU A 71 7.39 -12.13 -2.74
N GLY A 72 6.96 -13.35 -3.01
CA GLY A 72 6.85 -13.90 -4.37
C GLY A 72 5.89 -13.13 -5.27
N LEU A 73 4.82 -12.60 -4.70
CA LEU A 73 3.82 -11.82 -5.43
C LEU A 73 4.28 -10.40 -5.76
N VAL A 74 4.94 -9.69 -4.83
CA VAL A 74 5.14 -8.23 -4.96
C VAL A 74 6.57 -7.73 -4.82
N ALA A 75 7.52 -8.50 -4.28
CA ALA A 75 8.86 -7.98 -3.97
C ALA A 75 9.59 -7.47 -5.22
N GLY A 76 10.03 -6.22 -5.17
CA GLY A 76 10.73 -5.54 -6.28
C GLY A 76 9.87 -5.28 -7.50
N LYS A 77 8.57 -5.55 -7.43
CA LYS A 77 7.64 -5.34 -8.55
C LYS A 77 6.96 -3.98 -8.48
N SER A 78 6.55 -3.51 -9.66
CA SER A 78 5.66 -2.37 -9.79
C SER A 78 4.24 -2.80 -9.42
N VAL A 79 3.63 -2.09 -8.49
CA VAL A 79 2.27 -2.33 -8.00
C VAL A 79 1.39 -1.12 -8.23
N ARG A 80 0.12 -1.36 -8.54
CA ARG A 80 -0.92 -0.34 -8.56
C ARG A 80 -1.67 -0.38 -7.23
N LEU A 81 -1.89 0.81 -6.66
CA LEU A 81 -2.53 1.00 -5.37
C LEU A 81 -3.96 1.53 -5.55
N GLY A 82 -4.93 0.76 -5.10
CA GLY A 82 -6.35 1.15 -5.06
C GLY A 82 -6.74 1.65 -3.67
N ARG A 83 -7.59 2.67 -3.62
CA ARG A 83 -8.16 3.23 -2.37
C ARG A 83 -9.57 2.70 -2.13
N ASP A 84 -9.97 2.74 -0.87
CA ASP A 84 -11.37 2.70 -0.45
C ASP A 84 -11.72 4.05 0.20
N ILE A 85 -12.45 4.08 1.29
CA ILE A 85 -12.87 5.30 1.99
C ILE A 85 -11.72 5.91 2.78
N SER A 86 -11.08 5.10 3.65
CA SER A 86 -9.99 5.56 4.51
C SER A 86 -8.67 5.62 3.76
N ASP A 87 -7.87 6.63 4.09
CA ASP A 87 -6.54 6.77 3.50
C ASP A 87 -5.45 6.05 4.29
N LYS A 88 -5.51 6.21 5.63
CA LYS A 88 -4.51 5.67 6.57
C LYS A 88 -5.19 5.05 7.78
N ASP A 89 -4.48 4.13 8.41
CA ASP A 89 -4.86 3.61 9.73
C ASP A 89 -4.31 4.50 10.86
N SER A 90 -4.60 4.12 12.11
CA SER A 90 -4.14 4.84 13.30
C SER A 90 -2.62 4.83 13.51
N TYR A 91 -1.90 3.96 12.80
CA TYR A 91 -0.43 3.89 12.81
C TYR A 91 0.22 4.69 11.68
N GLY A 92 -0.57 5.36 10.84
CA GLY A 92 -0.10 6.15 9.70
C GLY A 92 0.25 5.33 8.45
N ARG A 93 -0.08 4.02 8.42
CA ARG A 93 0.11 3.18 7.24
C ARG A 93 -0.96 3.49 6.20
N LEU A 94 -0.58 3.55 4.93
CA LEU A 94 -1.52 3.69 3.81
C LEU A 94 -2.39 2.45 3.72
N LEU A 95 -3.71 2.62 3.66
CA LEU A 95 -4.67 1.53 3.45
C LEU A 95 -4.93 1.37 1.95
N ARG A 96 -4.55 0.22 1.37
CA ARG A 96 -4.64 0.01 -0.09
C ARG A 96 -5.08 -1.41 -0.45
N TYR A 97 -5.78 -1.48 -1.58
CA TYR A 97 -5.85 -2.67 -2.40
C TYR A 97 -4.66 -2.68 -3.34
N VAL A 98 -3.92 -3.78 -3.40
CA VAL A 98 -2.65 -3.91 -4.14
C VAL A 98 -2.82 -4.81 -5.34
N TYR A 99 -2.30 -4.37 -6.49
CA TYR A 99 -2.38 -5.11 -7.75
C TYR A 99 -1.00 -5.17 -8.42
N VAL A 100 -0.66 -6.33 -8.95
CA VAL A 100 0.47 -6.53 -9.88
C VAL A 100 -0.13 -6.84 -11.25
N GLY A 101 -0.05 -5.91 -12.20
CA GLY A 101 -0.84 -6.02 -13.42
C GLY A 101 -2.33 -6.10 -13.10
N ASP A 102 -2.97 -7.18 -13.53
CA ASP A 102 -4.39 -7.45 -13.25
C ASP A 102 -4.62 -8.33 -12.00
N ASP A 103 -3.55 -8.84 -11.40
CA ASP A 103 -3.64 -9.73 -10.24
C ASP A 103 -3.94 -8.95 -8.97
N PHE A 104 -5.06 -9.25 -8.32
CA PHE A 104 -5.47 -8.66 -7.06
C PHE A 104 -4.78 -9.38 -5.89
N VAL A 105 -3.68 -8.81 -5.41
CA VAL A 105 -2.78 -9.41 -4.41
C VAL A 105 -3.49 -9.73 -3.10
N ASN A 106 -4.34 -8.80 -2.58
CA ASN A 106 -5.11 -9.04 -1.36
C ASN A 106 -5.94 -10.34 -1.46
N ALA A 107 -6.63 -10.52 -2.58
CA ALA A 107 -7.46 -11.70 -2.82
C ALA A 107 -6.62 -12.97 -3.00
N GLU A 108 -5.49 -12.87 -3.67
CA GLU A 108 -4.58 -13.99 -3.87
C GLU A 108 -3.99 -14.51 -2.56
N MET A 109 -3.63 -13.60 -1.63
CA MET A 109 -3.18 -13.96 -0.29
C MET A 109 -4.24 -14.77 0.46
N VAL A 110 -5.51 -14.36 0.39
CA VAL A 110 -6.62 -15.07 1.03
C VAL A 110 -6.88 -16.41 0.34
N ARG A 111 -6.92 -16.44 -1.00
CA ARG A 111 -7.18 -17.64 -1.80
C ARG A 111 -6.14 -18.73 -1.57
N GLN A 112 -4.88 -18.35 -1.33
CA GLN A 112 -3.80 -19.28 -0.96
C GLN A 112 -3.81 -19.70 0.52
N GLY A 113 -4.70 -19.15 1.34
CA GLY A 113 -4.76 -19.40 2.78
C GLY A 113 -3.61 -18.74 3.55
N CYS A 114 -3.06 -17.67 3.04
CA CYS A 114 -1.98 -16.89 3.66
C CYS A 114 -2.50 -15.72 4.49
N ALA A 115 -3.81 -15.45 4.44
CA ALA A 115 -4.49 -14.42 5.22
C ALA A 115 -5.96 -14.78 5.37
N TRP A 116 -6.61 -14.19 6.38
CA TRP A 116 -8.06 -14.22 6.58
C TRP A 116 -8.70 -13.01 5.92
N ALA A 117 -9.95 -13.16 5.45
CA ALA A 117 -10.78 -12.05 5.02
C ALA A 117 -11.38 -11.37 6.26
N ILE A 118 -11.09 -10.08 6.47
CA ILE A 118 -11.56 -9.33 7.63
C ILE A 118 -12.21 -8.03 7.18
N ALA A 119 -13.44 -7.79 7.62
CA ALA A 119 -14.15 -6.55 7.38
C ALA A 119 -13.68 -5.46 8.35
N TYR A 120 -13.17 -4.36 7.83
CA TYR A 120 -12.86 -3.14 8.58
C TYR A 120 -13.67 -1.96 8.03
N PRO A 121 -14.95 -1.79 8.45
CA PRO A 121 -15.72 -0.63 8.00
C PRO A 121 -15.03 0.69 8.31
N PRO A 122 -15.09 1.69 7.39
CA PRO A 122 -15.91 1.72 6.18
C PRO A 122 -15.28 1.06 4.94
N ASP A 123 -14.09 0.50 5.02
CA ASP A 123 -13.28 -0.01 3.90
C ASP A 123 -13.67 -1.45 3.54
N VAL A 124 -14.86 -1.64 2.98
CA VAL A 124 -15.48 -2.94 2.73
C VAL A 124 -15.82 -3.20 1.25
N LYS A 125 -15.29 -2.41 0.34
CA LYS A 125 -15.62 -2.48 -1.09
C LYS A 125 -15.50 -3.88 -1.69
N TYR A 126 -14.48 -4.64 -1.32
CA TYR A 126 -14.23 -5.99 -1.83
C TYR A 126 -14.50 -7.09 -0.79
N GLN A 127 -15.17 -6.79 0.30
CA GLN A 127 -15.36 -7.73 1.41
C GLN A 127 -15.99 -9.05 0.96
N VAL A 128 -17.11 -9.00 0.23
CA VAL A 128 -17.82 -10.21 -0.28
C VAL A 128 -16.91 -11.05 -1.18
N TYR A 129 -16.11 -10.40 -2.01
CA TYR A 129 -15.16 -11.10 -2.88
C TYR A 129 -14.05 -11.78 -2.09
N LEU A 130 -13.48 -11.10 -1.09
CA LEU A 130 -12.43 -11.66 -0.23
C LEU A 130 -12.94 -12.85 0.60
N GLU A 131 -14.17 -12.75 1.13
CA GLU A 131 -14.83 -13.87 1.85
C GLU A 131 -15.05 -15.09 0.94
N ALA A 132 -15.38 -14.89 -0.33
CA ALA A 132 -15.48 -15.98 -1.30
C ALA A 132 -14.12 -16.66 -1.55
N MET A 133 -13.02 -15.90 -1.58
CA MET A 133 -11.66 -16.44 -1.70
C MET A 133 -11.25 -17.22 -0.43
N GLU A 134 -11.66 -16.75 0.73
CA GLU A 134 -11.44 -17.47 2.00
C GLU A 134 -12.17 -18.82 2.01
N GLU A 135 -13.42 -18.84 1.59
CA GLU A 135 -14.19 -20.09 1.50
C GLU A 135 -13.54 -21.10 0.55
N GLU A 136 -13.03 -20.64 -0.61
CA GLU A 136 -12.25 -21.48 -1.51
C GLU A 136 -11.00 -22.07 -0.83
N ALA A 137 -10.26 -21.25 -0.07
CA ALA A 137 -9.09 -21.70 0.66
C ALA A 137 -9.43 -22.73 1.75
N ARG A 138 -10.54 -22.53 2.49
CA ARG A 138 -11.06 -23.46 3.51
C ARG A 138 -11.43 -24.81 2.92
N GLN A 139 -12.21 -24.80 1.86
CA GLN A 139 -12.65 -26.04 1.18
C GLN A 139 -11.46 -26.82 0.63
N SER A 140 -10.43 -26.13 0.15
CA SER A 140 -9.21 -26.74 -0.39
C SER A 140 -8.15 -27.01 0.67
N LYS A 141 -8.41 -26.71 1.95
CA LYS A 141 -7.47 -26.87 3.09
C LYS A 141 -6.11 -26.23 2.81
N ARG A 142 -6.11 -24.99 2.29
CA ARG A 142 -4.88 -24.27 1.98
C ARG A 142 -4.40 -23.46 3.17
N GLY A 143 -3.08 -23.34 3.30
CA GLY A 143 -2.43 -22.42 4.25
C GLY A 143 -2.88 -22.61 5.69
N VAL A 144 -3.38 -21.58 6.33
CA VAL A 144 -3.87 -21.57 7.71
C VAL A 144 -5.05 -22.54 7.97
N TRP A 145 -5.67 -23.06 6.90
CA TRP A 145 -6.81 -23.98 6.94
C TRP A 145 -6.43 -25.47 6.86
N ARG A 146 -5.16 -25.82 6.93
CA ARG A 146 -4.65 -27.20 6.89
C ARG A 146 -5.06 -27.99 8.13
#